data_8cc2c54978989b411c3909a19a882fc1
#
_entry.id   8cc2c54978989b411c3909a19a882fc1
#
_cell.length_a   1.000
_cell.length_b   1.000
_cell.length_c   1.000
_cell.angle_alpha   90.00
_cell.angle_beta   90.00
_cell.angle_gamma   90.00
#
_symmetry.space_group_name_H-M   'P 1'
#
loop_
_entity.id
_entity.type
_entity.pdbx_description
1 polymer ?
#
loop_
_entity_poly.entity_id
_entity_poly.type
_entity_poly.pdbx_seq_one_letter_code
_entity_poly.pdbx_strand_id
1 'polypeptide(L)'
;MGKLQTVFVAMNLILIAATIIALPVGKKLSSERNDAHYIFAQTENLTTWPTGWAFMLSWLSPIWTIGAFDSCVHMSEEAANAAKAVPYGIMMSIGSCWVLGFIIMIVIASCINPDLEAVLGSSFGQPMAQIYYDAVGKQGTLGLMSLLFIVQFLMGLSITVAASRQTWAFSRDGALPFSSFFRPISKKFGYIPLRCVWGCVFLAAILGLLCLIASAAASALFSLAVAGNNLAWGTPIFCRVVWGQHKFVPGPFYTGDRFSRPIAWAAIVFLVFGIILAMFPVGGPNPDPESMNYTVVINMAVWGGALAYYFIAARKWFTGPKITVDTLPENMIAAGLEGIDDGHVEPGLKEGVDEKVGEKHDISADSV
;
A
#
# COMPACT_ATOMS: atom_id res chain seq x y z
N MET A 1 0.19 -0.63 20.29
CA MET A 1 0.10 -0.16 18.89
C MET A 1 -1.24 0.46 18.55
N GLY A 2 -2.41 -0.16 18.86
CA GLY A 2 -3.72 0.40 18.46
C GLY A 2 -3.99 1.84 18.90
N LYS A 3 -3.73 2.20 20.14
CA LYS A 3 -3.92 3.59 20.64
C LYS A 3 -3.06 4.62 19.90
N LEU A 4 -1.83 4.26 19.54
CA LEU A 4 -0.94 5.14 18.80
C LEU A 4 -1.45 5.35 17.37
N GLN A 5 -1.95 4.29 16.73
CA GLN A 5 -2.54 4.37 15.39
C GLN A 5 -3.78 5.26 15.36
N THR A 6 -4.61 5.25 16.42
CA THR A 6 -5.75 6.17 16.54
C THR A 6 -5.31 7.63 16.57
N VAL A 7 -4.21 7.93 17.28
CA VAL A 7 -3.63 9.31 17.28
C VAL A 7 -3.17 9.68 15.88
N PHE A 8 -2.54 8.76 15.12
CA PHE A 8 -2.09 9.03 13.76
C PHE A 8 -3.26 9.37 12.84
N VAL A 9 -4.35 8.59 12.90
CA VAL A 9 -5.57 8.86 12.14
C VAL A 9 -6.17 10.21 12.52
N ALA A 10 -6.26 10.51 13.80
CA ALA A 10 -6.79 11.80 14.27
C ALA A 10 -5.95 12.99 13.75
N MET A 11 -4.62 12.90 13.80
CA MET A 11 -3.73 13.94 13.28
C MET A 11 -3.88 14.14 11.77
N ASN A 12 -4.05 13.06 11.01
CA ASN A 12 -4.35 13.13 9.57
C ASN A 12 -5.66 13.85 9.30
N LEU A 13 -6.74 13.51 10.02
CA LEU A 13 -8.04 14.16 9.87
C LEU A 13 -7.98 15.64 10.24
N ILE A 14 -7.20 16.00 11.27
CA ILE A 14 -6.96 17.40 11.66
C ILE A 14 -6.24 18.15 10.53
N LEU A 15 -5.19 17.57 9.92
CA LEU A 15 -4.49 18.19 8.80
C LEU A 15 -5.43 18.41 7.60
N ILE A 16 -6.21 17.39 7.25
CA ILE A 16 -7.19 17.45 6.17
C ILE A 16 -8.20 18.57 6.43
N ALA A 17 -8.82 18.61 7.62
CA ALA A 17 -9.78 19.61 8.02
C ALA A 17 -9.15 21.04 8.04
N ALA A 18 -7.94 21.16 8.60
CA ALA A 18 -7.21 22.41 8.62
C ALA A 18 -6.93 22.93 7.21
N THR A 19 -6.51 22.07 6.29
CA THR A 19 -6.27 22.44 4.89
C THR A 19 -7.55 22.87 4.18
N ILE A 20 -8.65 22.10 4.33
CA ILE A 20 -9.96 22.39 3.73
C ILE A 20 -10.52 23.74 4.21
N ILE A 21 -10.26 24.12 5.46
CA ILE A 21 -10.74 25.38 6.04
C ILE A 21 -9.78 26.53 5.75
N ALA A 22 -8.49 26.34 6.04
CA ALA A 22 -7.51 27.43 6.01
C ALA A 22 -7.25 27.97 4.59
N LEU A 23 -7.18 27.09 3.57
CA LEU A 23 -6.92 27.52 2.19
C LEU A 23 -8.03 28.46 1.67
N PRO A 24 -9.33 28.07 1.69
CA PRO A 24 -10.38 28.95 1.19
C PRO A 24 -10.58 30.21 2.01
N VAL A 25 -10.39 30.16 3.33
CA VAL A 25 -10.51 31.33 4.19
C VAL A 25 -9.38 32.32 3.95
N GLY A 26 -8.14 31.84 3.93
CA GLY A 26 -6.95 32.64 3.66
C GLY A 26 -6.97 33.26 2.25
N LYS A 27 -7.31 32.50 1.25
CA LYS A 27 -7.39 32.97 -0.13
C LYS A 27 -8.46 34.07 -0.30
N LYS A 28 -9.62 33.93 0.36
CA LYS A 28 -10.65 34.98 0.33
C LYS A 28 -10.16 36.30 0.90
N LEU A 29 -9.25 36.28 1.85
CA LEU A 29 -8.67 37.47 2.47
C LEU A 29 -7.55 38.09 1.63
N SER A 30 -6.86 37.30 0.79
CA SER A 30 -5.68 37.75 0.05
C SER A 30 -5.94 38.01 -1.44
N SER A 31 -6.82 37.25 -2.11
CA SER A 31 -7.11 37.35 -3.54
C SER A 31 -8.38 36.57 -3.91
N GLU A 32 -8.85 36.74 -5.15
CA GLU A 32 -9.96 35.95 -5.68
C GLU A 32 -9.62 34.46 -5.82
N ARG A 33 -10.65 33.60 -5.70
CA ARG A 33 -10.55 32.16 -5.92
C ARG A 33 -10.72 31.84 -7.40
N ASN A 34 -10.15 30.72 -7.82
CA ASN A 34 -10.36 30.20 -9.14
C ASN A 34 -11.84 29.77 -9.31
N ASP A 35 -12.35 29.96 -10.50
CA ASP A 35 -13.74 29.64 -10.84
C ASP A 35 -13.96 28.13 -11.09
N ALA A 36 -15.21 27.74 -11.26
CA ALA A 36 -15.55 26.34 -11.51
C ALA A 36 -14.99 25.83 -12.85
N HIS A 37 -14.83 26.69 -13.85
CA HIS A 37 -14.23 26.28 -15.13
C HIS A 37 -12.75 25.93 -14.95
N TYR A 38 -12.00 26.72 -14.18
CA TYR A 38 -10.60 26.41 -13.87
C TYR A 38 -10.48 25.07 -13.14
N ILE A 39 -11.34 24.83 -12.13
CA ILE A 39 -11.28 23.63 -11.28
C ILE A 39 -11.60 22.34 -12.04
N PHE A 40 -12.60 22.37 -12.93
CA PHE A 40 -13.15 21.13 -13.52
C PHE A 40 -12.91 20.96 -15.02
N ALA A 41 -12.56 22.01 -15.73
CA ALA A 41 -12.46 21.97 -17.19
C ALA A 41 -11.10 22.42 -17.73
N GLN A 42 -10.37 23.28 -17.02
CA GLN A 42 -9.08 23.75 -17.51
C GLN A 42 -8.03 22.64 -17.38
N THR A 43 -7.28 22.43 -18.46
CA THR A 43 -6.16 21.49 -18.50
C THR A 43 -4.93 22.20 -19.01
N GLU A 44 -3.80 21.96 -18.36
CA GLU A 44 -2.51 22.50 -18.75
C GLU A 44 -1.49 21.37 -18.85
N ASN A 45 -0.70 21.39 -19.91
CA ASN A 45 0.33 20.39 -20.13
C ASN A 45 1.71 21.07 -20.05
N LEU A 46 2.36 20.90 -18.92
CA LEU A 46 3.73 21.39 -18.66
C LEU A 46 4.82 20.42 -19.11
N THR A 47 4.44 19.34 -19.79
CA THR A 47 5.37 18.33 -20.31
C THR A 47 5.56 18.47 -21.80
N THR A 48 6.58 17.84 -22.37
CA THR A 48 6.80 17.78 -23.82
C THR A 48 6.04 16.61 -24.49
N TRP A 49 5.23 15.87 -23.74
CA TRP A 49 4.35 14.82 -24.25
C TRP A 49 3.15 15.42 -25.02
N PRO A 50 2.63 14.73 -26.04
CA PRO A 50 1.32 15.09 -26.60
C PRO A 50 0.25 15.12 -25.51
N THR A 51 -0.68 16.08 -25.57
CA THR A 51 -1.69 16.32 -24.52
C THR A 51 -2.46 15.07 -24.10
N GLY A 52 -2.85 14.21 -25.05
CA GLY A 52 -3.54 12.95 -24.73
C GLY A 52 -2.70 11.98 -23.90
N TRP A 53 -1.38 11.91 -24.18
CA TRP A 53 -0.47 11.06 -23.40
C TRP A 53 -0.15 11.67 -22.04
N ALA A 54 0.04 12.98 -21.96
CA ALA A 54 0.19 13.70 -20.70
C ALA A 54 -1.02 13.47 -19.78
N PHE A 55 -2.24 13.49 -20.34
CA PHE A 55 -3.46 13.14 -19.60
C PHE A 55 -3.43 11.70 -19.09
N MET A 56 -2.96 10.74 -19.89
CA MET A 56 -2.80 9.35 -19.42
C MET A 56 -1.79 9.27 -18.27
N LEU A 57 -0.65 9.95 -18.36
CA LEU A 57 0.35 9.96 -17.30
C LEU A 57 -0.16 10.62 -16.00
N SER A 58 -1.09 11.56 -16.08
CA SER A 58 -1.67 12.19 -14.89
C SER A 58 -2.40 11.21 -13.97
N TRP A 59 -2.82 10.04 -14.45
CA TRP A 59 -3.42 8.97 -13.65
C TRP A 59 -2.47 8.38 -12.62
N LEU A 60 -1.16 8.57 -12.73
CA LEU A 60 -0.21 8.13 -11.71
C LEU A 60 -0.46 8.77 -10.35
N SER A 61 -0.90 10.04 -10.30
CA SER A 61 -1.20 10.74 -9.05
C SER A 61 -2.37 10.12 -8.28
N PRO A 62 -3.56 9.89 -8.86
CA PRO A 62 -4.63 9.19 -8.15
C PRO A 62 -4.29 7.72 -7.84
N ILE A 63 -3.56 7.01 -8.69
CA ILE A 63 -3.10 5.64 -8.40
C ILE A 63 -2.20 5.64 -7.15
N TRP A 64 -1.30 6.60 -7.02
CA TRP A 64 -0.48 6.77 -5.82
C TRP A 64 -1.32 7.12 -4.59
N THR A 65 -2.25 8.06 -4.73
CA THR A 65 -3.08 8.56 -3.62
C THR A 65 -3.97 7.47 -3.03
N ILE A 66 -4.51 6.57 -3.87
CA ILE A 66 -5.39 5.47 -3.45
C ILE A 66 -4.56 4.19 -3.24
N GLY A 67 -3.39 4.31 -2.65
CA GLY A 67 -2.50 3.19 -2.36
C GLY A 67 -2.57 2.70 -0.91
N ALA A 68 -1.69 1.76 -0.58
CA ALA A 68 -1.45 1.23 0.77
C ALA A 68 -2.66 0.55 1.47
N PHE A 69 -3.77 0.30 0.78
CA PHE A 69 -4.92 -0.45 1.30
C PHE A 69 -4.60 -1.92 1.60
N ASP A 70 -3.57 -2.47 0.97
CA ASP A 70 -3.01 -3.79 1.21
C ASP A 70 -2.42 -3.98 2.61
N SER A 71 -2.13 -2.89 3.33
CA SER A 71 -1.73 -2.95 4.74
C SER A 71 -2.75 -3.71 5.61
N CYS A 72 -4.03 -3.69 5.24
CA CYS A 72 -5.07 -4.49 5.88
C CYS A 72 -4.82 -6.00 5.72
N VAL A 73 -4.27 -6.43 4.57
CA VAL A 73 -3.92 -7.83 4.30
C VAL A 73 -2.71 -8.24 5.15
N HIS A 74 -1.70 -7.38 5.24
CA HIS A 74 -0.49 -7.67 6.02
C HIS A 74 -0.75 -7.79 7.53
N MET A 75 -1.85 -7.21 8.00
CA MET A 75 -2.29 -7.29 9.40
C MET A 75 -3.41 -8.33 9.62
N SER A 76 -3.77 -9.10 8.61
CA SER A 76 -4.89 -10.05 8.68
C SER A 76 -4.68 -11.15 9.73
N GLU A 77 -3.44 -11.57 9.96
CA GLU A 77 -3.09 -12.58 10.97
C GLU A 77 -3.36 -12.12 12.42
N GLU A 78 -3.40 -10.79 12.65
CA GLU A 78 -3.69 -10.21 13.97
C GLU A 78 -5.15 -9.74 14.11
N ALA A 79 -5.93 -9.78 13.02
CA ALA A 79 -7.29 -9.24 12.99
C ALA A 79 -8.31 -10.29 13.46
N ALA A 80 -9.11 -9.93 14.45
CA ALA A 80 -10.29 -10.72 14.80
C ALA A 80 -11.26 -10.76 13.61
N ASN A 81 -11.71 -11.95 13.20
CA ASN A 81 -12.61 -12.15 12.07
C ASN A 81 -12.09 -11.53 10.75
N ALA A 82 -10.85 -11.86 10.39
CA ALA A 82 -10.16 -11.33 9.21
C ALA A 82 -10.97 -11.46 7.91
N ALA A 83 -11.76 -12.53 7.76
CA ALA A 83 -12.62 -12.77 6.60
C ALA A 83 -13.62 -11.63 6.33
N LYS A 84 -14.02 -10.88 7.35
CA LYS A 84 -14.89 -9.69 7.23
C LYS A 84 -14.10 -8.40 7.42
N ALA A 85 -13.22 -8.31 8.40
CA ALA A 85 -12.51 -7.09 8.76
C ALA A 85 -11.60 -6.60 7.64
N VAL A 86 -10.87 -7.51 6.96
CA VAL A 86 -9.93 -7.14 5.89
C VAL A 86 -10.63 -6.55 4.66
N PRO A 87 -11.65 -7.20 4.05
CA PRO A 87 -12.37 -6.60 2.94
C PRO A 87 -13.04 -5.26 3.29
N TYR A 88 -13.64 -5.13 4.47
CA TYR A 88 -14.17 -3.83 4.93
C TYR A 88 -13.07 -2.78 5.05
N GLY A 89 -11.93 -3.13 5.65
CA GLY A 89 -10.79 -2.23 5.76
C GLY A 89 -10.30 -1.73 4.41
N ILE A 90 -10.17 -2.61 3.41
CA ILE A 90 -9.78 -2.26 2.05
C ILE A 90 -10.81 -1.31 1.41
N MET A 91 -12.10 -1.66 1.45
CA MET A 91 -13.16 -0.85 0.86
C MET A 91 -13.26 0.53 1.51
N MET A 92 -13.18 0.60 2.83
CA MET A 92 -13.22 1.87 3.58
C MET A 92 -11.98 2.72 3.32
N SER A 93 -10.80 2.11 3.21
CA SER A 93 -9.56 2.79 2.85
C SER A 93 -9.66 3.44 1.47
N ILE A 94 -10.00 2.65 0.45
CA ILE A 94 -10.15 3.15 -0.93
C ILE A 94 -11.24 4.23 -1.01
N GLY A 95 -12.42 3.98 -0.42
CA GLY A 95 -13.54 4.91 -0.43
C GLY A 95 -13.23 6.23 0.28
N SER A 96 -12.57 6.18 1.44
CA SER A 96 -12.16 7.37 2.17
C SER A 96 -11.10 8.17 1.41
N CYS A 97 -10.09 7.50 0.85
CA CYS A 97 -9.06 8.17 0.04
C CYS A 97 -9.67 8.84 -1.19
N TRP A 98 -10.62 8.18 -1.84
CA TRP A 98 -11.30 8.75 -3.01
C TRP A 98 -12.12 10.00 -2.64
N VAL A 99 -12.99 9.92 -1.64
CA VAL A 99 -13.86 11.04 -1.24
C VAL A 99 -13.05 12.21 -0.67
N LEU A 100 -12.18 11.95 0.31
CA LEU A 100 -11.39 12.99 0.95
C LEU A 100 -10.35 13.58 -0.01
N GLY A 101 -9.73 12.74 -0.84
CA GLY A 101 -8.81 13.18 -1.87
C GLY A 101 -9.49 14.08 -2.90
N PHE A 102 -10.68 13.73 -3.37
CA PHE A 102 -11.45 14.55 -4.29
C PHE A 102 -11.80 15.94 -3.69
N ILE A 103 -12.27 15.97 -2.43
CA ILE A 103 -12.58 17.23 -1.74
C ILE A 103 -11.31 18.09 -1.62
N ILE A 104 -10.19 17.51 -1.19
CA ILE A 104 -8.93 18.25 -1.04
C ILE A 104 -8.43 18.79 -2.38
N MET A 105 -8.53 18.01 -3.45
CA MET A 105 -8.12 18.46 -4.79
C MET A 105 -8.96 19.64 -5.28
N ILE A 106 -10.27 19.62 -5.05
CA ILE A 106 -11.15 20.78 -5.36
C ILE A 106 -10.70 22.01 -4.57
N VAL A 107 -10.43 21.86 -3.28
CA VAL A 107 -10.00 22.97 -2.42
C VAL A 107 -8.65 23.52 -2.89
N ILE A 108 -7.68 22.67 -3.18
CA ILE A 108 -6.38 23.10 -3.68
C ILE A 108 -6.54 23.80 -5.03
N ALA A 109 -7.27 23.22 -5.98
CA ALA A 109 -7.50 23.79 -7.30
C ALA A 109 -8.23 25.16 -7.23
N SER A 110 -9.13 25.34 -6.26
CA SER A 110 -9.80 26.62 -6.06
C SER A 110 -8.90 27.73 -5.50
N CYS A 111 -7.77 27.36 -4.87
CA CYS A 111 -6.91 28.29 -4.14
C CYS A 111 -5.50 28.43 -4.77
N ILE A 112 -5.11 27.55 -5.66
CA ILE A 112 -3.79 27.55 -6.30
C ILE A 112 -3.61 28.81 -7.17
N ASN A 113 -2.38 29.27 -7.30
CA ASN A 113 -2.04 30.29 -8.30
C ASN A 113 -2.24 29.70 -9.71
N PRO A 114 -2.99 30.37 -10.62
CA PRO A 114 -3.14 29.90 -12.00
C PRO A 114 -1.83 29.76 -12.76
N ASP A 115 -0.80 30.52 -12.40
CA ASP A 115 0.56 30.35 -12.91
C ASP A 115 1.22 29.14 -12.22
N LEU A 116 1.04 27.95 -12.79
CA LEU A 116 1.58 26.70 -12.25
C LEU A 116 3.10 26.64 -12.34
N GLU A 117 3.73 27.30 -13.32
CA GLU A 117 5.19 27.34 -13.43
C GLU A 117 5.80 28.09 -12.23
N ALA A 118 5.18 29.21 -11.81
CA ALA A 118 5.60 29.93 -10.62
C ALA A 118 5.45 29.09 -9.33
N VAL A 119 4.40 28.28 -9.23
CA VAL A 119 4.19 27.40 -8.06
C VAL A 119 5.23 26.28 -8.03
N LEU A 120 5.51 25.64 -9.16
CA LEU A 120 6.48 24.55 -9.27
C LEU A 120 7.92 25.02 -9.14
N GLY A 121 8.25 26.21 -9.68
CA GLY A 121 9.57 26.83 -9.63
C GLY A 121 9.82 27.61 -8.34
N SER A 122 8.94 27.54 -7.34
CA SER A 122 9.07 28.31 -6.10
C SER A 122 10.36 28.00 -5.35
N SER A 123 10.91 29.02 -4.67
CA SER A 123 12.13 28.90 -3.85
C SER A 123 11.99 27.97 -2.62
N PHE A 124 10.76 27.58 -2.28
CA PHE A 124 10.49 26.64 -1.20
C PHE A 124 10.85 25.19 -1.59
N GLY A 125 11.01 24.88 -2.88
CA GLY A 125 11.27 23.51 -3.36
C GLY A 125 10.14 22.51 -3.07
N GLN A 126 8.99 23.00 -2.56
CA GLN A 126 7.82 22.19 -2.22
C GLN A 126 6.55 22.98 -2.63
N PRO A 127 5.84 22.54 -3.69
CA PRO A 127 4.68 23.25 -4.23
C PRO A 127 3.59 23.53 -3.19
N MET A 128 3.34 22.57 -2.30
CA MET A 128 2.31 22.75 -1.26
C MET A 128 2.64 23.88 -0.27
N ALA A 129 3.93 24.13 0.01
CA ALA A 129 4.37 25.25 0.84
C ALA A 129 4.06 26.60 0.16
N GLN A 130 4.24 26.67 -1.19
CA GLN A 130 3.88 27.87 -1.95
C GLN A 130 2.37 28.12 -1.91
N ILE A 131 1.55 27.08 -2.10
CA ILE A 131 0.08 27.19 -2.06
C ILE A 131 -0.39 27.68 -0.70
N TYR A 132 0.17 27.15 0.39
CA TYR A 132 -0.14 27.65 1.73
C TYR A 132 0.33 29.09 1.92
N TYR A 133 1.53 29.45 1.43
CA TYR A 133 2.08 30.78 1.58
C TYR A 133 1.19 31.83 0.90
N ASP A 134 0.73 31.54 -0.30
CA ASP A 134 -0.14 32.40 -1.08
C ASP A 134 -1.53 32.59 -0.43
N ALA A 135 -2.01 31.57 0.30
CA ALA A 135 -3.32 31.61 0.93
C ALA A 135 -3.29 32.19 2.34
N VAL A 136 -2.39 31.74 3.21
CA VAL A 136 -2.42 32.03 4.66
C VAL A 136 -1.18 32.77 5.16
N GLY A 137 -0.25 33.15 4.28
CA GLY A 137 0.97 33.86 4.61
C GLY A 137 1.99 33.03 5.42
N LYS A 138 3.11 33.65 5.80
CA LYS A 138 4.26 32.98 6.41
C LYS A 138 3.93 32.17 7.67
N GLN A 139 3.19 32.75 8.60
CA GLN A 139 2.91 32.09 9.90
C GLN A 139 1.95 30.91 9.75
N GLY A 140 0.91 31.08 8.92
CA GLY A 140 -0.02 30.00 8.61
C GLY A 140 0.67 28.82 7.90
N THR A 141 1.55 29.13 6.95
CA THR A 141 2.36 28.13 6.24
C THR A 141 3.24 27.35 7.19
N LEU A 142 3.97 28.02 8.09
CA LEU A 142 4.80 27.33 9.07
C LEU A 142 4.00 26.39 9.95
N GLY A 143 2.80 26.79 10.40
CA GLY A 143 1.92 25.94 11.19
C GLY A 143 1.45 24.71 10.42
N LEU A 144 0.92 24.89 9.21
CA LEU A 144 0.41 23.79 8.37
C LEU A 144 1.53 22.85 7.90
N MET A 145 2.67 23.38 7.51
CA MET A 145 3.83 22.57 7.11
C MET A 145 4.43 21.80 8.29
N SER A 146 4.44 22.37 9.49
CA SER A 146 4.86 21.64 10.70
C SER A 146 3.91 20.49 11.01
N LEU A 147 2.61 20.71 10.89
CA LEU A 147 1.62 19.65 11.07
C LEU A 147 1.77 18.56 9.98
N LEU A 148 1.97 18.98 8.72
CA LEU A 148 2.24 18.06 7.62
C LEU A 148 3.48 17.21 7.88
N PHE A 149 4.57 17.80 8.35
CA PHE A 149 5.80 17.10 8.70
C PHE A 149 5.57 16.02 9.77
N ILE A 150 4.84 16.36 10.84
CA ILE A 150 4.49 15.42 11.91
C ILE A 150 3.67 14.26 11.33
N VAL A 151 2.66 14.54 10.53
CA VAL A 151 1.78 13.54 9.93
C VAL A 151 2.57 12.60 8.99
N GLN A 152 3.49 13.15 8.18
CA GLN A 152 4.36 12.35 7.30
C GLN A 152 5.29 11.42 8.11
N PHE A 153 5.84 11.90 9.22
CA PHE A 153 6.64 11.08 10.12
C PHE A 153 5.81 9.92 10.71
N LEU A 154 4.60 10.20 11.18
CA LEU A 154 3.68 9.19 11.72
C LEU A 154 3.25 8.17 10.65
N MET A 155 3.05 8.62 9.41
CA MET A 155 2.79 7.74 8.27
C MET A 155 3.97 6.80 8.01
N GLY A 156 5.19 7.31 8.02
CA GLY A 156 6.41 6.51 7.88
C GLY A 156 6.51 5.40 8.94
N LEU A 157 6.15 5.70 10.20
CA LEU A 157 6.08 4.69 11.26
C LEU A 157 5.03 3.62 10.95
N SER A 158 3.85 4.00 10.47
CA SER A 158 2.79 3.05 10.12
C SER A 158 3.18 2.11 8.98
N ILE A 159 3.80 2.66 7.93
CA ILE A 159 4.32 1.88 6.79
C ILE A 159 5.42 0.92 7.24
N THR A 160 6.31 1.36 8.13
CA THR A 160 7.37 0.49 8.68
C THR A 160 6.79 -0.70 9.45
N VAL A 161 5.69 -0.50 10.18
CA VAL A 161 4.98 -1.60 10.85
C VAL A 161 4.45 -2.61 9.86
N ALA A 162 3.74 -2.18 8.81
CA ALA A 162 3.21 -3.06 7.78
C ALA A 162 4.32 -3.81 7.03
N ALA A 163 5.37 -3.10 6.58
CA ALA A 163 6.52 -3.68 5.88
C ALA A 163 7.26 -4.71 6.71
N SER A 164 7.46 -4.44 8.01
CA SER A 164 8.15 -5.38 8.90
C SER A 164 7.36 -6.66 9.14
N ARG A 165 6.03 -6.60 9.17
CA ARG A 165 5.17 -7.78 9.28
C ARG A 165 5.18 -8.62 8.02
N GLN A 166 5.09 -7.99 6.87
CA GLN A 166 5.21 -8.68 5.58
C GLN A 166 6.58 -9.35 5.45
N THR A 167 7.65 -8.64 5.77
CA THR A 167 9.02 -9.19 5.77
C THR A 167 9.14 -10.39 6.70
N TRP A 168 8.52 -10.31 7.88
CA TRP A 168 8.51 -11.42 8.83
C TRP A 168 7.73 -12.63 8.30
N ALA A 169 6.54 -12.45 7.76
CA ALA A 169 5.75 -13.52 7.16
C ALA A 169 6.52 -14.24 6.06
N PHE A 170 7.13 -13.49 5.13
CA PHE A 170 8.00 -14.06 4.09
C PHE A 170 9.21 -14.81 4.66
N SER A 171 9.83 -14.30 5.74
CA SER A 171 10.97 -14.97 6.36
C SER A 171 10.55 -16.23 7.14
N ARG A 172 9.36 -16.24 7.75
CA ARG A 172 8.77 -17.40 8.40
C ARG A 172 8.59 -18.54 7.40
N ASP A 173 8.07 -18.22 6.22
CA ASP A 173 7.81 -19.18 5.15
C ASP A 173 9.10 -19.60 4.39
N GLY A 174 10.23 -18.96 4.68
CA GLY A 174 11.52 -19.26 4.04
C GLY A 174 11.67 -18.67 2.65
N ALA A 175 10.82 -17.72 2.25
CA ALA A 175 10.84 -17.12 0.92
C ALA A 175 11.96 -16.08 0.72
N LEU A 176 12.44 -15.43 1.79
CA LEU A 176 13.47 -14.42 1.71
C LEU A 176 14.89 -15.01 1.82
N PRO A 177 15.88 -14.39 1.16
CA PRO A 177 17.28 -14.61 1.51
C PRO A 177 17.51 -14.30 2.99
N PHE A 178 18.32 -15.11 3.65
CA PHE A 178 18.61 -14.97 5.09
C PHE A 178 17.36 -15.10 6.00
N SER A 179 16.35 -15.87 5.60
CA SER A 179 15.12 -16.09 6.36
C SER A 179 15.37 -16.51 7.81
N SER A 180 16.38 -17.35 8.08
CA SER A 180 16.77 -17.78 9.43
C SER A 180 17.22 -16.62 10.32
N PHE A 181 17.78 -15.57 9.76
CA PHE A 181 18.17 -14.36 10.50
C PHE A 181 16.96 -13.48 10.86
N PHE A 182 15.99 -13.34 9.95
CA PHE A 182 14.85 -12.46 10.15
C PHE A 182 13.68 -13.13 10.90
N ARG A 183 13.56 -14.47 10.88
CA ARG A 183 12.47 -15.25 11.48
C ARG A 183 12.26 -15.04 12.99
N PRO A 184 13.31 -14.85 13.86
CA PRO A 184 13.10 -14.77 15.30
C PRO A 184 12.28 -13.55 15.74
N ILE A 185 11.32 -13.81 16.65
CA ILE A 185 10.49 -12.79 17.31
C ILE A 185 11.00 -12.52 18.72
N SER A 186 10.93 -11.27 19.16
CA SER A 186 11.34 -10.88 20.50
C SER A 186 10.19 -10.98 21.50
N LYS A 187 10.23 -11.96 22.40
CA LYS A 187 9.25 -12.12 23.50
C LYS A 187 9.29 -10.92 24.46
N LYS A 188 10.48 -10.33 24.70
CA LYS A 188 10.67 -9.19 25.59
C LYS A 188 9.89 -7.94 25.19
N PHE A 189 9.67 -7.74 23.88
CA PHE A 189 8.98 -6.58 23.34
C PHE A 189 7.58 -6.92 22.77
N GLY A 190 6.89 -7.91 23.36
CA GLY A 190 5.53 -8.24 22.96
C GLY A 190 5.43 -8.92 21.60
N TYR A 191 6.28 -9.90 21.34
CA TYR A 191 6.30 -10.70 20.11
C TYR A 191 6.52 -9.91 18.82
N ILE A 192 7.31 -8.81 18.89
CA ILE A 192 7.65 -7.99 17.71
C ILE A 192 8.85 -8.59 16.97
N PRO A 193 8.83 -8.64 15.61
CA PRO A 193 9.94 -9.07 14.78
C PRO A 193 11.01 -7.96 14.64
N LEU A 194 11.76 -7.68 15.72
CA LEU A 194 12.71 -6.55 15.77
C LEU A 194 13.74 -6.55 14.64
N ARG A 195 14.22 -7.73 14.23
CA ARG A 195 15.20 -7.84 13.15
C ARG A 195 14.61 -7.41 11.81
N CYS A 196 13.31 -7.72 11.54
CA CYS A 196 12.63 -7.24 10.36
C CYS A 196 12.41 -5.73 10.41
N VAL A 197 12.02 -5.17 11.57
CA VAL A 197 11.85 -3.72 11.74
C VAL A 197 13.16 -2.98 11.43
N TRP A 198 14.26 -3.38 12.06
CA TRP A 198 15.55 -2.75 11.82
C TRP A 198 16.08 -2.97 10.40
N GLY A 199 15.81 -4.14 9.81
CA GLY A 199 16.14 -4.43 8.41
C GLY A 199 15.41 -3.50 7.45
N CYS A 200 14.09 -3.30 7.66
CA CYS A 200 13.28 -2.36 6.86
C CYS A 200 13.75 -0.91 7.04
N VAL A 201 14.01 -0.47 8.27
CA VAL A 201 14.50 0.89 8.55
C VAL A 201 15.86 1.13 7.90
N PHE A 202 16.78 0.18 8.01
CA PHE A 202 18.11 0.28 7.41
C PHE A 202 18.05 0.36 5.89
N LEU A 203 17.24 -0.50 5.27
CA LEU A 203 17.04 -0.47 3.81
C LEU A 203 16.39 0.85 3.38
N ALA A 204 15.35 1.31 4.09
CA ALA A 204 14.70 2.58 3.82
C ALA A 204 15.66 3.77 3.96
N ALA A 205 16.56 3.75 4.95
CA ALA A 205 17.58 4.78 5.12
C ALA A 205 18.57 4.81 3.94
N ILE A 206 19.03 3.65 3.47
CA ILE A 206 19.91 3.57 2.28
C ILE A 206 19.19 4.12 1.05
N LEU A 207 17.95 3.70 0.81
CA LEU A 207 17.16 4.19 -0.32
C LEU A 207 16.87 5.69 -0.20
N GLY A 208 16.61 6.18 1.01
CA GLY A 208 16.43 7.61 1.27
C GLY A 208 17.68 8.44 1.00
N LEU A 209 18.87 7.91 1.25
CA LEU A 209 20.12 8.60 0.89
C LEU A 209 20.29 8.74 -0.63
N LEU A 210 19.78 7.83 -1.43
CA LEU A 210 19.81 7.96 -2.89
C LEU A 210 18.99 9.17 -3.36
N CYS A 211 17.92 9.51 -2.67
CA CYS A 211 17.09 10.69 -2.98
C CYS A 211 17.83 12.02 -2.77
N LEU A 212 18.89 12.03 -1.95
CA LEU A 212 19.72 13.22 -1.74
C LEU A 212 20.70 13.47 -2.89
N ILE A 213 21.00 12.43 -3.69
CA ILE A 213 21.97 12.51 -4.77
C ILE A 213 21.34 13.16 -6.01
N ALA A 214 20.11 12.76 -6.36
CA ALA A 214 19.41 13.27 -7.54
C ALA A 214 17.89 13.21 -7.37
N SER A 215 17.17 14.21 -7.87
CA SER A 215 15.70 14.24 -7.91
C SER A 215 15.12 13.09 -8.75
N ALA A 216 15.82 12.67 -9.80
CA ALA A 216 15.46 11.52 -10.62
C ALA A 216 15.42 10.21 -9.80
N ALA A 217 16.30 10.04 -8.81
CA ALA A 217 16.29 8.86 -7.94
C ALA A 217 15.00 8.81 -7.09
N ALA A 218 14.54 9.93 -6.55
CA ALA A 218 13.29 10.01 -5.82
C ALA A 218 12.10 9.63 -6.72
N SER A 219 12.01 10.22 -7.92
CA SER A 219 10.96 9.92 -8.89
C SER A 219 10.96 8.43 -9.31
N ALA A 220 12.14 7.84 -9.51
CA ALA A 220 12.29 6.42 -9.82
C ALA A 220 11.80 5.52 -8.67
N LEU A 221 12.08 5.88 -7.41
CA LEU A 221 11.60 5.12 -6.25
C LEU A 221 10.07 5.19 -6.11
N PHE A 222 9.45 6.35 -6.35
CA PHE A 222 7.98 6.47 -6.36
C PHE A 222 7.35 5.62 -7.48
N SER A 223 7.88 5.69 -8.67
CA SER A 223 7.39 4.89 -9.80
C SER A 223 7.61 3.39 -9.58
N LEU A 224 8.74 3.01 -8.97
CA LEU A 224 9.02 1.64 -8.57
C LEU A 224 7.98 1.12 -7.57
N ALA A 225 7.61 1.93 -6.58
CA ALA A 225 6.61 1.58 -5.58
C ALA A 225 5.23 1.35 -6.24
N VAL A 226 4.80 2.25 -7.15
CA VAL A 226 3.53 2.09 -7.90
C VAL A 226 3.55 0.80 -8.72
N ALA A 227 4.59 0.57 -9.51
CA ALA A 227 4.68 -0.61 -10.36
C ALA A 227 4.76 -1.90 -9.53
N GLY A 228 5.53 -1.91 -8.44
CA GLY A 228 5.68 -3.05 -7.53
C GLY A 228 4.37 -3.40 -6.83
N ASN A 229 3.66 -2.43 -6.31
CA ASN A 229 2.37 -2.62 -5.67
C ASN A 229 1.33 -3.17 -6.65
N ASN A 230 1.21 -2.56 -7.83
CA ASN A 230 0.27 -3.03 -8.86
C ASN A 230 0.57 -4.46 -9.30
N LEU A 231 1.84 -4.84 -9.42
CA LEU A 231 2.22 -6.22 -9.70
C LEU A 231 1.84 -7.17 -8.56
N ALA A 232 2.12 -6.77 -7.31
CA ALA A 232 1.81 -7.57 -6.13
C ALA A 232 0.30 -7.81 -5.97
N TRP A 233 -0.52 -6.80 -6.24
CA TRP A 233 -1.98 -6.91 -6.18
C TRP A 233 -2.56 -7.67 -7.38
N GLY A 234 -2.01 -7.46 -8.58
CA GLY A 234 -2.50 -8.08 -9.81
C GLY A 234 -2.19 -9.57 -9.91
N THR A 235 -1.03 -9.99 -9.42
CA THR A 235 -0.57 -11.38 -9.55
C THR A 235 -1.51 -12.41 -8.89
N PRO A 236 -1.97 -12.26 -7.64
CA PRO A 236 -2.92 -13.19 -7.02
C PRO A 236 -4.26 -13.23 -7.76
N ILE A 237 -4.77 -12.06 -8.20
CA ILE A 237 -6.02 -11.97 -8.96
C ILE A 237 -5.88 -12.72 -10.28
N PHE A 238 -4.78 -12.49 -10.99
CA PHE A 238 -4.48 -13.16 -12.25
C PHE A 238 -4.35 -14.67 -12.09
N CYS A 239 -3.56 -15.13 -11.12
CA CYS A 239 -3.39 -16.55 -10.83
C CYS A 239 -4.71 -17.24 -10.48
N ARG A 240 -5.58 -16.57 -9.72
CA ARG A 240 -6.92 -17.08 -9.41
C ARG A 240 -7.77 -17.26 -10.67
N VAL A 241 -7.82 -16.24 -11.54
CA VAL A 241 -8.70 -16.26 -12.72
C VAL A 241 -8.23 -17.29 -13.75
N VAL A 242 -6.91 -17.47 -13.93
CA VAL A 242 -6.33 -18.35 -14.96
C VAL A 242 -6.23 -19.78 -14.50
N TRP A 243 -5.74 -20.03 -13.28
CA TRP A 243 -5.43 -21.39 -12.81
C TRP A 243 -6.17 -21.83 -11.55
N GLY A 244 -6.55 -20.87 -10.68
CA GLY A 244 -7.00 -21.17 -9.31
C GLY A 244 -8.50 -21.27 -9.10
N GLN A 245 -9.33 -21.26 -10.13
CA GLN A 245 -10.79 -21.16 -9.98
C GLN A 245 -11.41 -22.34 -9.22
N HIS A 246 -10.93 -23.57 -9.48
CA HIS A 246 -11.46 -24.77 -8.83
C HIS A 246 -10.98 -24.96 -7.39
N LYS A 247 -9.97 -24.19 -6.97
CA LYS A 247 -9.44 -24.22 -5.60
C LYS A 247 -9.93 -23.01 -4.78
N PHE A 248 -10.71 -22.13 -5.40
CA PHE A 248 -11.17 -20.90 -4.75
C PHE A 248 -12.39 -21.17 -3.87
N VAL A 249 -12.22 -20.90 -2.56
CA VAL A 249 -13.32 -20.97 -1.59
C VAL A 249 -13.88 -19.55 -1.43
N PRO A 250 -15.18 -19.33 -1.74
CA PRO A 250 -15.81 -18.02 -1.64
C PRO A 250 -15.86 -17.52 -0.20
N GLY A 251 -15.42 -16.28 0.02
CA GLY A 251 -15.59 -15.58 1.32
C GLY A 251 -16.92 -14.81 1.42
N PRO A 252 -17.21 -14.16 2.56
CA PRO A 252 -18.45 -13.43 2.80
C PRO A 252 -18.76 -12.29 1.81
N PHE A 253 -17.73 -11.75 1.16
CA PHE A 253 -17.83 -10.65 0.17
C PHE A 253 -17.78 -11.11 -1.28
N TYR A 254 -17.99 -12.40 -1.51
CA TYR A 254 -17.96 -12.90 -2.87
C TYR A 254 -19.15 -12.40 -3.69
N THR A 255 -18.86 -11.77 -4.83
CA THR A 255 -19.87 -11.16 -5.72
C THR A 255 -20.57 -12.16 -6.64
N GLY A 256 -20.31 -13.45 -6.44
CA GLY A 256 -20.83 -14.52 -7.31
C GLY A 256 -20.00 -14.71 -8.59
N ASP A 257 -20.10 -15.89 -9.19
CA ASP A 257 -19.31 -16.29 -10.36
C ASP A 257 -19.53 -15.38 -11.57
N ARG A 258 -20.75 -14.85 -11.72
CA ARG A 258 -21.14 -14.00 -12.85
C ARG A 258 -20.37 -12.67 -12.86
N PHE A 259 -20.19 -12.04 -11.71
CA PHE A 259 -19.54 -10.72 -11.61
C PHE A 259 -18.08 -10.80 -11.24
N SER A 260 -17.67 -11.81 -10.52
CA SER A 260 -16.31 -11.95 -10.01
C SER A 260 -15.25 -12.00 -11.13
N ARG A 261 -15.51 -12.69 -12.24
CA ARG A 261 -14.58 -12.78 -13.36
C ARG A 261 -14.42 -11.47 -14.13
N PRO A 262 -15.50 -10.79 -14.58
CA PRO A 262 -15.37 -9.48 -15.23
C PRO A 262 -14.68 -8.43 -14.35
N ILE A 263 -15.01 -8.37 -13.06
CA ILE A 263 -14.37 -7.45 -12.11
C ILE A 263 -12.88 -7.76 -12.00
N ALA A 264 -12.49 -9.03 -11.89
CA ALA A 264 -11.10 -9.43 -11.79
C ALA A 264 -10.31 -9.06 -13.06
N TRP A 265 -10.86 -9.28 -14.25
CA TRP A 265 -10.20 -8.87 -15.50
C TRP A 265 -10.09 -7.36 -15.63
N ALA A 266 -11.14 -6.60 -15.26
CA ALA A 266 -11.09 -5.14 -15.23
C ALA A 266 -9.99 -4.64 -14.27
N ALA A 267 -9.89 -5.24 -13.09
CA ALA A 267 -8.83 -4.92 -12.14
C ALA A 267 -7.43 -5.23 -12.70
N ILE A 268 -7.23 -6.39 -13.32
CA ILE A 268 -5.95 -6.76 -13.93
C ILE A 268 -5.56 -5.76 -15.02
N VAL A 269 -6.48 -5.41 -15.92
CA VAL A 269 -6.23 -4.43 -16.99
C VAL A 269 -5.84 -3.07 -16.40
N PHE A 270 -6.55 -2.60 -15.37
CA PHE A 270 -6.23 -1.34 -14.71
C PHE A 270 -4.86 -1.37 -14.02
N LEU A 271 -4.52 -2.46 -13.32
CA LEU A 271 -3.22 -2.61 -12.65
C LEU A 271 -2.06 -2.68 -13.65
N VAL A 272 -2.25 -3.40 -14.76
CA VAL A 272 -1.26 -3.42 -15.86
C VAL A 272 -1.10 -2.05 -16.49
N PHE A 273 -2.20 -1.32 -16.69
CA PHE A 273 -2.15 0.07 -17.14
C PHE A 273 -1.32 0.95 -16.22
N GLY A 274 -1.53 0.88 -14.90
CA GLY A 274 -0.71 1.59 -13.92
C GLY A 274 0.77 1.22 -13.95
N ILE A 275 1.10 -0.06 -14.15
CA ILE A 275 2.49 -0.52 -14.33
C ILE A 275 3.10 0.12 -15.57
N ILE A 276 2.39 0.12 -16.70
CA ILE A 276 2.87 0.71 -17.95
C ILE A 276 3.12 2.20 -17.76
N LEU A 277 2.17 2.95 -17.20
CA LEU A 277 2.34 4.39 -16.97
C LEU A 277 3.56 4.71 -16.09
N ALA A 278 3.79 3.91 -15.06
CA ALA A 278 4.92 4.09 -14.15
C ALA A 278 6.29 3.90 -14.83
N MET A 279 6.34 3.30 -16.03
CA MET A 279 7.58 3.07 -16.77
C MET A 279 8.00 4.27 -17.63
N PHE A 280 7.10 5.24 -17.88
CA PHE A 280 7.40 6.39 -18.74
C PHE A 280 8.01 7.55 -17.96
N PRO A 281 8.96 8.30 -18.55
CA PRO A 281 9.47 9.53 -17.97
C PRO A 281 8.38 10.62 -17.95
N VAL A 282 8.31 11.36 -16.87
CA VAL A 282 7.23 12.35 -16.66
C VAL A 282 7.41 13.57 -17.56
N GLY A 283 8.66 14.01 -17.77
CA GLY A 283 8.95 15.26 -18.49
C GLY A 283 8.74 15.23 -20.00
N GLY A 284 8.89 14.07 -20.65
CA GLY A 284 8.76 13.98 -22.11
C GLY A 284 9.34 12.70 -22.72
N PRO A 285 9.17 12.52 -24.04
CA PRO A 285 9.62 11.32 -24.76
C PRO A 285 11.15 11.21 -24.93
N ASN A 286 11.88 12.31 -24.80
CA ASN A 286 13.33 12.38 -24.97
C ASN A 286 13.98 12.90 -23.68
N PRO A 287 14.00 12.10 -22.61
CA PRO A 287 14.57 12.53 -21.34
C PRO A 287 16.10 12.55 -21.41
N ASP A 288 16.70 13.54 -20.77
CA ASP A 288 18.12 13.52 -20.45
C ASP A 288 18.43 12.44 -19.41
N PRO A 289 19.69 11.98 -19.29
CA PRO A 289 20.07 11.00 -18.27
C PRO A 289 19.66 11.38 -16.86
N GLU A 290 19.61 12.68 -16.53
CA GLU A 290 19.21 13.19 -15.21
C GLU A 290 17.69 13.17 -14.99
N SER A 291 16.89 13.23 -16.06
CA SER A 291 15.42 13.21 -16.00
C SER A 291 14.81 11.86 -16.42
N MET A 292 15.67 10.90 -16.80
CA MET A 292 15.25 9.57 -17.21
C MET A 292 14.57 8.79 -16.08
N ASN A 293 13.45 8.14 -16.42
CA ASN A 293 12.80 7.22 -15.49
C ASN A 293 13.43 5.82 -15.58
N TYR A 294 14.30 5.50 -14.67
CA TYR A 294 14.98 4.20 -14.59
C TYR A 294 14.12 3.07 -14.01
N THR A 295 12.84 3.30 -13.76
CA THR A 295 11.91 2.33 -13.16
C THR A 295 11.85 1.02 -13.93
N VAL A 296 11.90 1.05 -15.27
CA VAL A 296 11.93 -0.17 -16.09
C VAL A 296 13.12 -1.04 -15.73
N VAL A 297 14.32 -0.46 -15.70
CA VAL A 297 15.57 -1.18 -15.40
C VAL A 297 15.57 -1.75 -13.99
N ILE A 298 15.16 -0.93 -13.01
CA ILE A 298 15.11 -1.32 -11.61
C ILE A 298 14.07 -2.43 -11.40
N ASN A 299 12.87 -2.30 -11.95
CA ASN A 299 11.84 -3.33 -11.84
C ASN A 299 12.26 -4.65 -12.49
N MET A 300 12.83 -4.59 -13.69
CA MET A 300 13.33 -5.80 -14.36
C MET A 300 14.45 -6.47 -13.55
N ALA A 301 15.34 -5.70 -12.95
CA ALA A 301 16.38 -6.23 -12.07
C ALA A 301 15.79 -6.88 -10.81
N VAL A 302 14.83 -6.23 -10.15
CA VAL A 302 14.19 -6.75 -8.93
C VAL A 302 13.34 -7.98 -9.25
N TRP A 303 12.45 -7.91 -10.23
CA TRP A 303 11.57 -9.02 -10.57
C TRP A 303 12.32 -10.19 -11.19
N GLY A 304 13.24 -9.90 -12.12
CA GLY A 304 14.12 -10.90 -12.71
C GLY A 304 15.04 -11.54 -11.69
N GLY A 305 15.60 -10.74 -10.77
CA GLY A 305 16.42 -11.22 -9.65
C GLY A 305 15.63 -12.12 -8.70
N ALA A 306 14.38 -11.76 -8.38
CA ALA A 306 13.49 -12.58 -7.55
C ALA A 306 13.15 -13.91 -8.23
N LEU A 307 12.83 -13.89 -9.52
CA LEU A 307 12.59 -15.11 -10.30
C LEU A 307 13.85 -15.98 -10.40
N ALA A 308 14.99 -15.39 -10.69
CA ALA A 308 16.27 -16.10 -10.74
C ALA A 308 16.59 -16.74 -9.38
N TYR A 309 16.42 -16.01 -8.28
CA TYR A 309 16.59 -16.55 -6.93
C TYR A 309 15.66 -17.73 -6.66
N TYR A 310 14.39 -17.64 -7.06
CA TYR A 310 13.45 -18.74 -6.91
C TYR A 310 13.93 -19.98 -7.67
N PHE A 311 14.27 -19.86 -8.95
CA PHE A 311 14.67 -21.01 -9.77
C PHE A 311 16.03 -21.62 -9.39
N ILE A 312 16.98 -20.79 -8.99
CA ILE A 312 18.34 -21.25 -8.63
C ILE A 312 18.36 -21.87 -7.23
N ALA A 313 17.67 -21.24 -6.29
CA ALA A 313 17.81 -21.57 -4.88
C ALA A 313 16.48 -21.93 -4.22
N ALA A 314 15.52 -21.01 -4.13
CA ALA A 314 14.36 -21.12 -3.24
C ALA A 314 13.43 -22.30 -3.57
N ARG A 315 13.28 -22.69 -4.81
CA ARG A 315 12.44 -23.83 -5.22
C ARG A 315 12.83 -25.17 -4.56
N LYS A 316 14.04 -25.27 -3.98
CA LYS A 316 14.52 -26.49 -3.32
C LYS A 316 13.90 -26.69 -1.93
N TRP A 317 13.42 -25.62 -1.30
CA TRP A 317 12.87 -25.68 0.06
C TRP A 317 11.57 -24.87 0.25
N PHE A 318 11.25 -23.95 -0.66
CA PHE A 318 10.03 -23.14 -0.56
C PHE A 318 8.85 -23.90 -1.12
N THR A 319 7.91 -24.26 -0.26
CA THR A 319 6.71 -25.04 -0.60
C THR A 319 5.43 -24.20 -0.63
N GLY A 320 5.55 -22.88 -0.45
CA GLY A 320 4.43 -21.94 -0.35
C GLY A 320 4.21 -21.41 1.06
N PRO A 321 3.16 -20.62 1.29
CA PRO A 321 2.83 -20.08 2.59
C PRO A 321 2.52 -21.19 3.60
N LYS A 322 3.06 -21.08 4.82
CA LYS A 322 2.78 -22.01 5.91
C LYS A 322 1.49 -21.60 6.61
N ILE A 323 0.57 -22.55 6.77
CA ILE A 323 -0.65 -22.36 7.56
C ILE A 323 -0.26 -22.50 9.04
N THR A 324 -0.37 -21.40 9.79
CA THR A 324 -0.04 -21.37 11.23
C THR A 324 -1.26 -21.04 12.09
N VAL A 325 -2.47 -21.22 11.57
CA VAL A 325 -3.71 -20.88 12.28
C VAL A 325 -4.16 -22.10 13.07
N ASP A 326 -4.17 -21.99 14.40
CA ASP A 326 -4.63 -23.04 15.34
C ASP A 326 -6.15 -23.26 15.30
N THR A 327 -6.89 -22.50 14.49
CA THR A 327 -8.33 -22.64 14.33
C THR A 327 -8.74 -22.44 12.88
N LEU A 328 -8.69 -23.48 12.09
CA LEU A 328 -9.48 -23.51 10.86
C LEU A 328 -10.96 -23.58 11.28
N PRO A 329 -11.84 -22.67 10.79
CA PRO A 329 -13.27 -22.82 11.00
C PRO A 329 -13.75 -24.18 10.52
N GLU A 330 -14.65 -24.84 11.27
CA GLU A 330 -15.19 -26.19 10.94
C GLU A 330 -15.71 -26.30 9.49
N ASN A 331 -16.19 -25.20 8.91
CA ASN A 331 -16.60 -25.11 7.51
C ASN A 331 -15.46 -25.15 6.49
N MET A 332 -14.22 -24.85 6.88
CA MET A 332 -13.05 -25.03 6.01
C MET A 332 -12.53 -26.47 6.06
N ILE A 333 -12.66 -27.14 7.19
CA ILE A 333 -12.36 -28.57 7.34
C ILE A 333 -13.37 -29.40 6.50
N ALA A 334 -14.65 -29.02 6.52
CA ALA A 334 -15.70 -29.65 5.73
C ALA A 334 -15.62 -29.36 4.21
N ALA A 335 -14.92 -28.31 3.80
CA ALA A 335 -14.82 -27.89 2.40
C ALA A 335 -13.65 -28.52 1.61
N GLY A 336 -13.02 -29.59 2.15
CA GLY A 336 -12.12 -30.42 1.36
C GLY A 336 -10.63 -30.13 1.50
N LEU A 337 -10.14 -29.85 2.71
CA LEU A 337 -8.71 -29.96 3.02
C LEU A 337 -8.25 -31.43 3.17
N GLU A 338 -9.04 -32.37 2.70
CA GLU A 338 -8.68 -33.82 2.61
C GLU A 338 -7.48 -34.11 1.72
N GLY A 339 -6.83 -33.09 1.14
CA GLY A 339 -5.68 -33.23 0.25
C GLY A 339 -4.40 -32.54 0.71
N ILE A 340 -4.31 -32.05 1.94
CA ILE A 340 -3.05 -31.55 2.51
C ILE A 340 -2.37 -32.74 3.17
N ASP A 341 -1.35 -33.25 2.51
CA ASP A 341 -0.49 -34.34 2.96
C ASP A 341 -0.06 -34.13 4.42
N ASP A 342 -0.37 -35.10 5.28
CA ASP A 342 -0.09 -35.13 6.74
C ASP A 342 1.40 -35.00 7.11
N GLY A 343 2.29 -34.84 6.13
CA GLY A 343 3.73 -34.79 6.31
C GLY A 343 4.30 -33.49 6.94
N HIS A 344 3.48 -32.43 7.12
CA HIS A 344 3.97 -31.11 7.54
C HIS A 344 3.31 -30.52 8.78
N VAL A 345 2.50 -31.30 9.54
CA VAL A 345 1.95 -30.88 10.83
C VAL A 345 2.99 -31.21 11.92
N GLU A 346 3.50 -30.19 12.61
CA GLU A 346 4.40 -30.41 13.75
C GLU A 346 3.74 -31.28 14.83
N PRO A 347 4.49 -32.19 15.50
CA PRO A 347 3.93 -33.18 16.44
C PRO A 347 3.11 -32.57 17.62
N GLY A 348 3.40 -31.32 18.01
CA GLY A 348 2.70 -30.62 19.08
C GLY A 348 1.25 -30.22 18.78
N LEU A 349 0.82 -30.23 17.50
CA LEU A 349 -0.56 -29.88 17.14
C LEU A 349 -1.52 -31.09 17.30
N LYS A 350 -0.99 -32.31 17.20
CA LYS A 350 -1.80 -33.55 17.35
C LYS A 350 -2.25 -33.74 18.81
N GLU A 351 -1.38 -33.46 19.78
CA GLU A 351 -1.71 -33.62 21.20
C GLU A 351 -2.83 -32.66 21.66
N GLY A 352 -2.86 -31.40 21.13
CA GLY A 352 -3.89 -30.42 21.50
C GLY A 352 -5.29 -30.71 20.93
N VAL A 353 -5.35 -31.44 19.81
CA VAL A 353 -6.62 -31.82 19.16
C VAL A 353 -7.23 -33.03 19.86
N ASP A 354 -6.42 -34.03 20.20
CA ASP A 354 -6.88 -35.25 20.88
C ASP A 354 -7.32 -34.97 22.31
N GLU A 355 -6.66 -34.02 23.01
CA GLU A 355 -7.06 -33.62 24.38
C GLU A 355 -8.42 -32.88 24.40
N LYS A 356 -8.71 -32.00 23.40
CA LYS A 356 -10.01 -31.30 23.31
C LYS A 356 -11.16 -32.19 22.81
N VAL A 357 -10.87 -33.23 22.04
CA VAL A 357 -11.88 -34.20 21.61
C VAL A 357 -12.21 -35.17 22.75
N GLY A 358 -11.21 -35.55 23.58
CA GLY A 358 -11.42 -36.34 24.80
C GLY A 358 -12.26 -35.62 25.84
N GLU A 359 -12.00 -34.31 26.07
CA GLU A 359 -12.73 -33.51 27.06
C GLU A 359 -14.21 -33.27 26.69
N LYS A 360 -14.58 -33.28 25.43
CA LYS A 360 -15.98 -33.19 24.97
C LYS A 360 -16.76 -34.51 25.11
N HIS A 361 -16.08 -35.65 25.16
CA HIS A 361 -16.75 -36.95 25.34
C HIS A 361 -17.04 -37.28 26.83
N ASP A 362 -16.23 -36.77 27.76
CA ASP A 362 -16.44 -37.01 29.19
C ASP A 362 -17.55 -36.12 29.82
N ILE A 363 -17.88 -34.97 29.22
CA ILE A 363 -18.94 -34.07 29.75
C ILE A 363 -20.36 -34.55 29.40
N SER A 364 -20.52 -35.51 28.47
CA SER A 364 -21.84 -36.03 28.07
C SER A 364 -22.29 -37.29 28.84
N ALA A 365 -21.47 -37.82 29.74
CA ALA A 365 -21.77 -39.07 30.48
C ALA A 365 -22.30 -38.86 31.91
N ASP A 366 -22.24 -37.64 32.48
CA ASP A 366 -22.62 -37.38 33.88
C ASP A 366 -23.90 -36.56 34.08
N SER A 367 -24.84 -36.56 33.12
CA SER A 367 -26.16 -35.95 33.31
C SER A 367 -27.27 -36.91 32.88
N VAL A 368 -27.56 -37.90 33.69
CA VAL A 368 -28.86 -38.54 33.84
C VAL A 368 -29.17 -38.69 35.32
#